data_471346c1568d3a2f636dabf59d09883f
#
_entry.id   471346c1568d3a2f636dabf59d09883f
#
_cell.length_a   1.000
_cell.length_b   1.000
_cell.length_c   1.000
_cell.angle_alpha   90.00
_cell.angle_beta   90.00
_cell.angle_gamma   90.00
#
_symmetry.space_group_name_H-M   'P 1'
#
loop_
_entity.id
_entity.type
_entity.pdbx_description
1 polymer ?
#
loop_
_entity_poly.entity_id
_entity_poly.type
_entity_poly.pdbx_seq_one_letter_code
_entity_poly.pdbx_strand_id
1 'polypeptide(L)'
;LLIRVGAQANFFPRRTDRDREDFRDAYFYQPSPKLLTLKHRLLFSATSVLFCLLSLKLLAQKQPHEAPSPKIVNIVNFIRLLEPRDAAITEDVLYQTVVKQVEVMKKYHLGGTFLLQYDALIDPRYQKLLKALPRNSFEIGAWWEIPQPQVEKAGLKWRGRYPWDWRANIGFSTGYTPGEREKLIDVYMADFKKIFGYYPKSIASWFIDSYSLDYMYRKYHIVASANCKDQYGTDGYTLWGGYWNQAYYPSKINSYMPAQHAQNQIPVPIFRMLGSDPIRQYDNGLGTARQGVVTLEPVYKFGGGDSVWVNWFLKSFTEDKALGFNYTQAGQENSFTWDAMAKGFEIQMPLIARLRDEQKITLETMEQSGLWFKKKYKVTPPTSFTVSKDIEGSDLKTAWFNSRFYRINMLWENGNLRIRDIHLFNENFPSVYTRQVATSNECTFFTLPVVDSYIWSKPNEIGGLRLKAVIDGKEVLVQGGNPVFTNKTAASMHISWPLTSVKGTLEVDMDERQIKMWLVSDKPVDWYFDMATAAGVKLPYTNIGRKQIKCKFEGMSYAFKAVKGSFGKPVDGIIFRLKPEGNVVWFDCASPL
;
A
#
# COMPACT_ATOMS: atom_id res chain seq x y z
N LEU A 1 -47.28 -1.21 25.05
CA LEU A 1 -48.63 -1.23 24.45
C LEU A 1 -48.51 -1.63 22.98
N LEU A 2 -49.16 -2.75 22.70
CA LEU A 2 -49.40 -3.36 21.38
C LEU A 2 -50.37 -2.52 20.55
N ILE A 3 -50.30 -2.70 19.21
CA ILE A 3 -51.38 -3.00 18.22
C ILE A 3 -50.71 -2.91 16.86
N ARG A 4 -50.46 -3.86 16.12
CA ARG A 4 -51.07 -4.87 15.21
C ARG A 4 -52.06 -4.31 14.16
N VAL A 5 -51.92 -4.92 12.95
CA VAL A 5 -52.85 -5.26 11.84
C VAL A 5 -52.78 -4.28 10.67
N GLY A 6 -52.69 -4.66 9.42
CA GLY A 6 -52.88 -5.95 8.76
C GLY A 6 -52.66 -5.87 7.24
N ALA A 7 -52.61 -7.02 6.67
CA ALA A 7 -52.37 -7.41 5.28
C ALA A 7 -53.58 -7.22 4.35
N GLN A 8 -53.29 -7.27 3.03
CA GLN A 8 -54.04 -7.99 1.96
C GLN A 8 -53.44 -7.58 0.62
N ALA A 9 -52.87 -8.36 -0.24
CA ALA A 9 -53.24 -9.59 -0.96
C ALA A 9 -54.24 -9.35 -2.13
N ASN A 10 -53.86 -9.97 -3.25
CA ASN A 10 -54.65 -10.41 -4.43
C ASN A 10 -54.68 -9.43 -5.63
N PHE A 11 -54.58 -9.81 -6.89
CA PHE A 11 -55.03 -11.02 -7.61
C PHE A 11 -54.36 -11.12 -8.99
N PHE A 12 -54.06 -12.34 -9.44
CA PHE A 12 -53.92 -12.77 -10.82
C PHE A 12 -55.27 -12.90 -11.51
N PRO A 13 -55.40 -12.91 -12.85
CA PRO A 13 -55.85 -14.18 -13.42
C PRO A 13 -55.11 -14.70 -14.67
N ARG A 14 -55.24 -16.01 -14.80
CA ARG A 14 -54.84 -16.89 -15.87
C ARG A 14 -55.97 -17.03 -16.91
N ARG A 15 -55.58 -17.70 -18.07
CA ARG A 15 -56.35 -18.54 -19.03
C ARG A 15 -56.73 -17.84 -20.33
N THR A 16 -56.80 -18.53 -21.51
CA THR A 16 -56.97 -19.92 -21.96
C THR A 16 -56.58 -19.99 -23.44
N ASP A 17 -55.94 -21.02 -23.85
CA ASP A 17 -56.22 -22.22 -24.64
C ASP A 17 -57.15 -22.14 -25.87
N ARG A 18 -56.74 -22.93 -26.93
CA ARG A 18 -57.44 -23.55 -28.10
C ARG A 18 -57.50 -22.70 -29.39
N ASP A 19 -57.25 -23.25 -30.57
CA ASP A 19 -57.64 -24.55 -31.13
C ASP A 19 -56.73 -24.99 -32.30
N ARG A 20 -56.78 -26.28 -32.50
CA ARG A 20 -56.31 -27.19 -33.53
C ARG A 20 -57.03 -26.97 -34.88
N GLU A 21 -56.40 -27.43 -35.95
CA GLU A 21 -56.81 -28.47 -36.92
C GLU A 21 -56.06 -28.26 -38.22
N ASP A 22 -55.29 -29.21 -38.63
CA ASP A 22 -55.41 -30.31 -39.60
C ASP A 22 -55.56 -29.86 -41.08
N PHE A 23 -54.67 -30.34 -41.95
CA PHE A 23 -54.95 -31.25 -43.04
C PHE A 23 -53.73 -31.67 -43.87
N ARG A 24 -53.65 -32.90 -44.11
CA ARG A 24 -52.93 -33.91 -44.83
C ARG A 24 -52.43 -33.61 -46.24
N ASP A 25 -51.36 -34.35 -46.53
CA ASP A 25 -51.06 -35.14 -47.78
C ASP A 25 -50.78 -34.46 -49.12
N ALA A 26 -49.58 -34.69 -49.60
CA ALA A 26 -49.41 -35.32 -50.94
C ALA A 26 -47.91 -35.58 -51.30
N TYR A 27 -47.64 -36.86 -51.42
CA TYR A 27 -46.85 -37.61 -52.42
C TYR A 27 -45.45 -37.21 -52.88
N PHE A 28 -44.55 -38.14 -52.64
CA PHE A 28 -43.38 -38.64 -53.37
C PHE A 28 -43.09 -38.10 -54.77
N TYR A 29 -41.81 -37.69 -54.95
CA TYR A 29 -41.01 -38.04 -56.14
C TYR A 29 -39.50 -38.06 -55.76
N GLN A 30 -38.87 -39.24 -55.86
CA GLN A 30 -37.40 -39.36 -55.93
C GLN A 30 -36.97 -39.32 -57.41
N PRO A 31 -35.85 -38.70 -57.75
CA PRO A 31 -34.95 -39.19 -58.76
C PRO A 31 -33.56 -39.45 -58.23
N SER A 32 -32.98 -40.50 -58.74
CA SER A 32 -31.73 -41.18 -58.49
C SER A 32 -30.48 -40.30 -58.65
N PRO A 33 -29.34 -40.73 -58.04
CA PRO A 33 -28.11 -39.96 -57.91
C PRO A 33 -27.17 -40.16 -59.11
N LYS A 34 -26.83 -39.12 -59.82
CA LYS A 34 -25.56 -39.03 -60.59
C LYS A 34 -25.31 -37.58 -61.03
N LEU A 35 -24.08 -37.12 -60.85
CA LEU A 35 -23.45 -35.85 -61.24
C LEU A 35 -23.68 -34.61 -60.35
N LEU A 36 -23.12 -34.62 -59.16
CA LEU A 36 -22.88 -33.37 -58.45
C LEU A 36 -21.68 -33.54 -57.47
N THR A 37 -20.52 -33.97 -57.99
CA THR A 37 -19.39 -34.35 -57.10
C THR A 37 -18.11 -33.51 -57.26
N LEU A 38 -18.10 -32.43 -58.02
CA LEU A 38 -16.87 -31.63 -58.13
C LEU A 38 -17.03 -30.18 -57.66
N LYS A 39 -18.17 -29.54 -57.85
CA LYS A 39 -18.35 -28.15 -57.43
C LYS A 39 -18.59 -27.98 -55.90
N HIS A 40 -19.19 -28.95 -55.24
CA HIS A 40 -19.44 -28.88 -53.80
C HIS A 40 -18.22 -29.19 -52.93
N ARG A 41 -17.24 -29.97 -53.42
CA ARG A 41 -16.00 -30.23 -52.67
C ARG A 41 -15.07 -29.00 -52.63
N LEU A 42 -15.06 -28.16 -53.64
CA LEU A 42 -14.30 -26.92 -53.68
C LEU A 42 -14.94 -25.80 -52.83
N LEU A 43 -16.28 -25.75 -52.74
CA LEU A 43 -16.95 -24.79 -51.83
C LEU A 43 -16.80 -25.17 -50.35
N PHE A 44 -16.87 -26.48 -50.02
CA PHE A 44 -16.69 -26.93 -48.62
C PHE A 44 -15.26 -26.77 -48.11
N SER A 45 -14.25 -26.93 -48.98
CA SER A 45 -12.86 -26.66 -48.57
C SER A 45 -12.56 -25.16 -48.44
N ALA A 46 -13.15 -24.31 -49.30
CA ALA A 46 -12.98 -22.87 -49.21
C ALA A 46 -13.70 -22.26 -47.97
N THR A 47 -14.89 -22.74 -47.61
CA THR A 47 -15.61 -22.34 -46.40
C THR A 47 -14.94 -22.84 -45.13
N SER A 48 -14.38 -24.08 -45.12
CA SER A 48 -13.66 -24.60 -43.98
C SER A 48 -12.32 -23.86 -43.74
N VAL A 49 -11.60 -23.50 -44.81
CA VAL A 49 -10.38 -22.68 -44.69
C VAL A 49 -10.70 -21.24 -44.25
N LEU A 50 -11.80 -20.66 -44.76
CA LEU A 50 -12.25 -19.34 -44.35
C LEU A 50 -12.74 -19.34 -42.88
N PHE A 51 -13.40 -20.40 -42.43
CA PHE A 51 -13.82 -20.58 -41.01
C PHE A 51 -12.63 -20.82 -40.10
N CYS A 52 -11.59 -21.58 -40.52
CA CYS A 52 -10.33 -21.73 -39.79
C CYS A 52 -9.52 -20.41 -39.74
N LEU A 53 -9.51 -19.62 -40.82
CA LEU A 53 -8.84 -18.32 -40.85
C LEU A 53 -9.61 -17.26 -40.04
N LEU A 54 -10.93 -17.33 -39.98
CA LEU A 54 -11.75 -16.49 -39.08
C LEU A 54 -11.61 -16.91 -37.63
N SER A 55 -11.55 -18.21 -37.33
CA SER A 55 -11.29 -18.70 -35.97
C SER A 55 -9.86 -18.40 -35.51
N LEU A 56 -8.87 -18.44 -36.38
CA LEU A 56 -7.51 -17.99 -36.08
C LEU A 56 -7.41 -16.47 -35.89
N LYS A 57 -8.21 -15.68 -36.60
CA LYS A 57 -8.32 -14.23 -36.34
C LYS A 57 -9.10 -13.90 -35.09
N LEU A 58 -10.07 -14.73 -34.65
CA LEU A 58 -10.75 -14.57 -33.36
C LEU A 58 -9.86 -15.04 -32.20
N LEU A 59 -8.98 -16.02 -32.38
CA LEU A 59 -7.99 -16.43 -31.38
C LEU A 59 -6.81 -15.46 -31.30
N ALA A 60 -6.58 -14.64 -32.32
CA ALA A 60 -5.66 -13.52 -32.34
C ALA A 60 -6.31 -12.19 -31.90
N GLN A 61 -7.47 -12.21 -31.21
CA GLN A 61 -7.91 -11.05 -30.44
C GLN A 61 -6.82 -10.80 -29.41
N LYS A 62 -5.99 -9.77 -29.67
CA LYS A 62 -5.07 -9.19 -28.70
C LYS A 62 -5.83 -9.14 -27.38
N GLN A 63 -5.30 -9.81 -26.36
CA GLN A 63 -5.71 -9.51 -24.99
C GLN A 63 -5.77 -7.98 -24.91
N PRO A 64 -6.84 -7.41 -24.36
CA PRO A 64 -6.90 -5.96 -24.22
C PRO A 64 -5.59 -5.56 -23.55
N HIS A 65 -4.82 -4.70 -24.22
CA HIS A 65 -3.63 -4.12 -23.61
C HIS A 65 -4.12 -3.46 -22.34
N GLU A 66 -3.86 -4.10 -21.20
CA GLU A 66 -4.18 -3.53 -19.91
C GLU A 66 -3.49 -2.17 -19.87
N ALA A 67 -4.27 -1.11 -19.69
CA ALA A 67 -3.72 0.22 -19.63
C ALA A 67 -2.63 0.22 -18.53
N PRO A 68 -1.44 0.75 -18.78
CA PRO A 68 -0.36 0.70 -17.82
C PRO A 68 -0.82 1.29 -16.49
N SER A 69 -0.44 0.62 -15.39
CA SER A 69 -0.76 1.07 -14.03
C SER A 69 -0.34 2.52 -13.82
N PRO A 70 -1.25 3.41 -13.38
CA PRO A 70 -0.91 4.82 -13.19
C PRO A 70 0.22 4.97 -12.16
N LYS A 71 1.08 5.94 -12.38
CA LYS A 71 2.24 6.25 -11.55
C LYS A 71 2.10 7.67 -11.06
N ILE A 72 1.65 7.81 -9.81
CA ILE A 72 1.23 9.08 -9.23
C ILE A 72 2.34 9.61 -8.32
N VAL A 73 2.72 10.84 -8.54
CA VAL A 73 3.65 11.59 -7.68
C VAL A 73 2.91 12.78 -7.09
N ASN A 74 2.95 12.92 -5.77
CA ASN A 74 2.56 14.14 -5.09
C ASN A 74 3.81 14.86 -4.59
N ILE A 75 3.94 16.17 -4.83
CA ILE A 75 4.91 17.02 -4.14
C ILE A 75 4.18 17.64 -2.96
N VAL A 76 4.55 17.23 -1.74
CA VAL A 76 3.89 17.67 -0.50
C VAL A 76 4.92 18.31 0.42
N ASN A 77 4.69 19.58 0.76
CA ASN A 77 5.53 20.32 1.70
C ASN A 77 4.72 20.62 2.96
N PHE A 78 5.31 20.31 4.12
CA PHE A 78 4.68 20.55 5.42
C PHE A 78 5.25 21.84 6.01
N ILE A 79 4.39 22.66 6.62
CA ILE A 79 4.78 23.98 7.10
C ILE A 79 4.52 24.06 8.60
N ARG A 80 5.60 24.24 9.36
CA ARG A 80 5.62 24.61 10.77
C ARG A 80 6.07 26.05 10.92
N LEU A 81 5.58 26.74 11.94
CA LEU A 81 6.03 28.10 12.30
C LEU A 81 7.28 28.07 13.17
N LEU A 82 7.45 27.01 13.97
CA LEU A 82 8.49 26.92 14.99
C LEU A 82 9.26 25.59 14.89
N GLU A 83 10.55 25.65 15.21
CA GLU A 83 11.41 24.48 15.44
C GLU A 83 12.19 24.63 16.75
N PRO A 84 11.58 24.32 17.89
CA PRO A 84 12.16 24.59 19.20
C PRO A 84 13.35 23.68 19.59
N ARG A 85 13.68 22.69 18.75
CA ARG A 85 14.82 21.79 18.96
C ARG A 85 16.16 22.44 18.60
N ASP A 86 16.14 23.47 17.75
CA ASP A 86 17.33 24.18 17.29
C ASP A 86 17.07 25.70 17.25
N ALA A 87 17.74 26.44 18.11
CA ALA A 87 17.59 27.90 18.20
C ALA A 87 18.08 28.65 16.94
N ALA A 88 18.91 28.02 16.10
CA ALA A 88 19.36 28.61 14.83
C ALA A 88 18.23 28.58 13.77
N ILE A 89 17.23 27.72 13.93
CA ILE A 89 16.08 27.62 13.02
C ILE A 89 15.00 28.60 13.47
N THR A 90 15.15 29.86 13.06
CA THR A 90 14.20 30.92 13.36
C THR A 90 12.94 30.84 12.50
N GLU A 91 11.86 31.54 12.89
CA GLU A 91 10.66 31.67 12.07
C GLU A 91 10.94 32.21 10.68
N ASP A 92 11.91 33.11 10.54
CA ASP A 92 12.28 33.62 9.20
C ASP A 92 12.99 32.58 8.36
N VAL A 93 13.89 31.78 8.93
CA VAL A 93 14.52 30.63 8.25
C VAL A 93 13.48 29.64 7.76
N LEU A 94 12.48 29.34 8.58
CA LEU A 94 11.37 28.46 8.20
C LEU A 94 10.51 29.06 7.09
N TYR A 95 10.20 30.37 7.15
CA TYR A 95 9.45 31.05 6.12
C TYR A 95 10.21 31.12 4.78
N GLN A 96 11.51 31.49 4.81
CA GLN A 96 12.34 31.53 3.60
C GLN A 96 12.49 30.15 2.96
N THR A 97 12.53 29.09 3.75
CA THR A 97 12.51 27.72 3.24
C THR A 97 11.29 27.45 2.36
N VAL A 98 10.09 27.85 2.82
CA VAL A 98 8.86 27.68 2.02
C VAL A 98 8.87 28.57 0.77
N VAL A 99 9.41 29.79 0.86
CA VAL A 99 9.60 30.67 -0.31
C VAL A 99 10.46 29.97 -1.35
N LYS A 100 11.58 29.35 -0.95
CA LYS A 100 12.48 28.61 -1.85
C LYS A 100 11.82 27.37 -2.44
N GLN A 101 11.06 26.61 -1.66
CA GLN A 101 10.28 25.47 -2.18
C GLN A 101 9.32 25.95 -3.29
N VAL A 102 8.58 27.04 -3.05
CA VAL A 102 7.68 27.64 -4.06
C VAL A 102 8.43 28.10 -5.30
N GLU A 103 9.57 28.79 -5.14
CA GLU A 103 10.41 29.28 -6.25
C GLU A 103 10.87 28.12 -7.15
N VAL A 104 11.39 27.05 -6.56
CA VAL A 104 11.88 25.89 -7.32
C VAL A 104 10.73 25.16 -8.01
N MET A 105 9.60 24.95 -7.34
CA MET A 105 8.43 24.35 -7.97
C MET A 105 7.92 25.19 -9.15
N LYS A 106 7.83 26.49 -9.02
CA LYS A 106 7.46 27.40 -10.12
C LYS A 106 8.48 27.36 -11.26
N LYS A 107 9.78 27.35 -10.97
CA LYS A 107 10.87 27.26 -11.97
C LYS A 107 10.69 26.08 -12.91
N TYR A 108 10.24 24.93 -12.39
CA TYR A 108 10.03 23.71 -13.17
C TYR A 108 8.55 23.46 -13.55
N HIS A 109 7.69 24.47 -13.39
CA HIS A 109 6.24 24.36 -13.68
C HIS A 109 5.56 23.18 -12.97
N LEU A 110 5.97 22.91 -11.72
CA LEU A 110 5.41 21.84 -10.89
C LEU A 110 4.33 22.40 -9.98
N GLY A 111 3.24 21.65 -9.87
CA GLY A 111 2.23 21.84 -8.84
C GLY A 111 2.50 20.95 -7.62
N GLY A 112 1.69 21.12 -6.57
CA GLY A 112 1.78 20.28 -5.37
C GLY A 112 0.90 20.76 -4.25
N THR A 113 1.08 20.19 -3.07
CA THR A 113 0.28 20.46 -1.87
C THR A 113 1.15 21.06 -0.78
N PHE A 114 0.69 22.15 -0.20
CA PHE A 114 1.26 22.76 1.02
C PHE A 114 0.32 22.50 2.18
N LEU A 115 0.82 21.85 3.23
CA LEU A 115 0.05 21.49 4.41
C LEU A 115 0.49 22.35 5.60
N LEU A 116 -0.44 23.07 6.20
CA LEU A 116 -0.17 24.03 7.26
C LEU A 116 -0.42 23.43 8.64
N GLN A 117 0.55 23.49 9.55
CA GLN A 117 0.32 23.37 10.97
C GLN A 117 -0.51 24.60 11.43
N TYR A 118 -1.22 24.49 12.55
CA TYR A 118 -2.17 25.55 12.94
C TYR A 118 -1.51 26.92 13.21
N ASP A 119 -0.33 26.94 13.79
CA ASP A 119 0.43 28.18 14.04
C ASP A 119 0.88 28.84 12.72
N ALA A 120 1.34 28.05 11.75
CA ALA A 120 1.65 28.53 10.40
C ALA A 120 0.37 28.96 9.64
N LEU A 121 -0.77 28.31 9.87
CA LEU A 121 -2.07 28.69 9.29
C LEU A 121 -2.47 30.11 9.69
N ILE A 122 -2.26 30.49 10.95
CA ILE A 122 -2.65 31.81 11.47
C ILE A 122 -1.59 32.90 11.20
N ASP A 123 -0.40 32.57 10.72
CA ASP A 123 0.65 33.54 10.37
C ASP A 123 0.35 34.25 9.04
N PRO A 124 0.29 35.60 9.03
CA PRO A 124 -0.03 36.38 7.83
C PRO A 124 0.96 36.21 6.67
N ARG A 125 2.25 35.89 6.95
CA ARG A 125 3.28 35.72 5.90
C ARG A 125 2.95 34.51 5.04
N TYR A 126 2.63 33.36 5.66
CA TYR A 126 2.23 32.14 4.94
C TYR A 126 0.88 32.32 4.23
N GLN A 127 -0.08 33.02 4.87
CA GLN A 127 -1.37 33.32 4.22
C GLN A 127 -1.17 34.11 2.92
N LYS A 128 -0.35 35.15 2.95
CA LYS A 128 -0.04 35.98 1.77
C LYS A 128 0.66 35.18 0.68
N LEU A 129 1.69 34.42 1.04
CA LEU A 129 2.47 33.59 0.11
C LEU A 129 1.59 32.56 -0.59
N LEU A 130 0.82 31.80 0.17
CA LEU A 130 0.06 30.67 -0.34
C LEU A 130 -1.22 31.06 -1.09
N LYS A 131 -1.88 32.17 -0.69
CA LYS A 131 -3.02 32.72 -1.44
C LYS A 131 -2.64 33.21 -2.84
N ALA A 132 -1.38 33.54 -3.07
CA ALA A 132 -0.87 33.98 -4.37
C ALA A 132 -0.57 32.79 -5.32
N LEU A 133 -0.67 31.54 -4.87
CA LEU A 133 -0.45 30.37 -5.70
C LEU A 133 -1.69 30.05 -6.57
N PRO A 134 -1.51 29.62 -7.83
CA PRO A 134 -2.61 29.25 -8.70
C PRO A 134 -3.27 27.94 -8.21
N ARG A 135 -4.56 28.01 -7.90
CA ARG A 135 -5.34 26.89 -7.32
C ARG A 135 -5.50 25.66 -8.23
N ASN A 136 -5.32 25.82 -9.51
CA ASN A 136 -5.37 24.70 -10.46
C ASN A 136 -4.13 23.78 -10.38
N SER A 137 -3.04 24.29 -9.81
CA SER A 137 -1.77 23.57 -9.70
C SER A 137 -1.34 23.34 -8.25
N PHE A 138 -1.80 24.19 -7.33
CA PHE A 138 -1.43 24.10 -5.92
C PHE A 138 -2.66 23.92 -5.03
N GLU A 139 -2.54 23.01 -4.10
CA GLU A 139 -3.48 22.77 -3.02
C GLU A 139 -2.92 23.30 -1.71
N ILE A 140 -3.78 23.91 -0.89
CA ILE A 140 -3.46 24.24 0.49
C ILE A 140 -4.33 23.36 1.37
N GLY A 141 -3.69 22.54 2.22
CA GLY A 141 -4.33 21.60 3.12
C GLY A 141 -3.83 21.75 4.56
N ALA A 142 -4.13 20.77 5.40
CA ALA A 142 -3.81 20.78 6.82
C ALA A 142 -2.69 19.79 7.16
N TRP A 143 -1.70 20.26 7.93
CA TRP A 143 -0.75 19.41 8.65
C TRP A 143 -1.24 19.22 10.07
N TRP A 144 -1.63 17.98 10.40
CA TRP A 144 -2.29 17.65 11.65
C TRP A 144 -1.28 17.32 12.76
N GLU A 145 -0.56 18.32 13.17
CA GLU A 145 0.16 18.44 14.43
C GLU A 145 -0.44 19.60 15.23
N ILE A 146 -0.52 19.45 16.54
CA ILE A 146 -1.32 20.31 17.42
C ILE A 146 -0.39 21.20 18.25
N PRO A 147 -0.21 22.49 17.89
CA PRO A 147 0.57 23.45 18.67
C PRO A 147 -0.27 24.15 19.75
N GLN A 148 0.41 24.82 20.68
CA GLN A 148 -0.18 25.55 21.81
C GLN A 148 -1.33 26.49 21.43
N PRO A 149 -1.21 27.38 20.42
CA PRO A 149 -2.29 28.34 20.12
C PRO A 149 -3.58 27.67 19.70
N GLN A 150 -3.53 26.49 19.08
CA GLN A 150 -4.72 25.70 18.73
C GLN A 150 -5.39 25.14 19.99
N VAL A 151 -4.60 24.60 20.91
CA VAL A 151 -5.09 24.01 22.16
C VAL A 151 -5.77 25.06 23.04
N GLU A 152 -5.14 26.21 23.22
CA GLU A 152 -5.67 27.31 24.02
C GLU A 152 -6.95 27.89 23.39
N LYS A 153 -6.97 28.05 22.07
CA LYS A 153 -8.17 28.52 21.36
C LYS A 153 -9.33 27.53 21.45
N ALA A 154 -9.05 26.24 21.56
CA ALA A 154 -10.05 25.20 21.81
C ALA A 154 -10.56 25.18 23.27
N GLY A 155 -10.07 26.09 24.14
CA GLY A 155 -10.39 26.14 25.57
C GLY A 155 -9.77 24.99 26.36
N LEU A 156 -8.67 24.42 25.86
CA LEU A 156 -7.96 23.33 26.50
C LEU A 156 -6.64 23.83 27.11
N LYS A 157 -6.10 23.06 28.08
CA LYS A 157 -4.83 23.38 28.70
C LYS A 157 -3.66 22.81 27.91
N TRP A 158 -2.72 23.67 27.51
CA TRP A 158 -1.45 23.23 26.93
C TRP A 158 -0.59 22.45 27.94
N ARG A 159 0.02 21.36 27.46
CA ARG A 159 0.82 20.43 28.27
C ARG A 159 2.27 20.30 27.78
N GLY A 160 2.60 20.99 26.67
CA GLY A 160 3.92 20.91 26.07
C GLY A 160 4.97 21.77 26.76
N ARG A 161 6.21 21.51 26.47
CA ARG A 161 7.40 22.24 26.95
C ARG A 161 7.65 23.52 26.16
N TYR A 162 7.20 23.55 24.92
CA TYR A 162 7.37 24.62 23.94
C TYR A 162 6.03 24.91 23.28
N PRO A 163 5.87 26.03 22.55
CA PRO A 163 4.63 26.31 21.82
C PRO A 163 4.27 25.26 20.77
N TRP A 164 5.24 24.51 20.27
CA TRP A 164 5.06 23.24 19.61
C TRP A 164 5.97 22.18 20.25
N ASP A 165 5.40 21.04 20.64
CA ASP A 165 6.14 19.94 21.27
C ASP A 165 5.87 18.65 20.46
N TRP A 166 6.93 18.09 19.88
CA TRP A 166 6.89 16.91 18.99
C TRP A 166 6.57 15.58 19.68
N ARG A 167 6.38 15.57 21.00
CA ARG A 167 6.04 14.34 21.72
C ARG A 167 4.66 13.81 21.28
N ALA A 168 4.55 12.49 21.06
CA ALA A 168 3.34 11.84 20.57
C ALA A 168 2.09 12.10 21.43
N ASN A 169 2.26 12.23 22.75
CA ASN A 169 1.19 12.53 23.69
C ASN A 169 0.88 14.04 23.84
N ILE A 170 1.57 14.91 23.12
CA ILE A 170 1.41 16.37 23.20
C ILE A 170 1.01 16.95 21.84
N GLY A 171 1.87 16.79 20.84
CA GLY A 171 1.70 17.42 19.52
C GLY A 171 0.79 16.65 18.58
N PHE A 172 0.16 15.56 18.99
CA PHE A 172 -0.67 14.73 18.13
C PHE A 172 -2.03 14.42 18.77
N SER A 173 -3.03 14.17 17.92
CA SER A 173 -4.39 13.88 18.36
C SER A 173 -4.51 12.68 19.29
N THR A 174 -3.60 11.71 19.21
CA THR A 174 -3.56 10.57 20.13
C THR A 174 -3.36 10.97 21.59
N GLY A 175 -2.79 12.15 21.86
CA GLY A 175 -2.62 12.69 23.19
C GLY A 175 -3.87 13.35 23.80
N TYR A 176 -4.99 13.36 23.09
CA TYR A 176 -6.24 14.04 23.49
C TYR A 176 -7.40 13.05 23.50
N THR A 177 -8.38 13.29 24.38
CA THR A 177 -9.64 12.52 24.40
C THR A 177 -10.45 12.76 23.13
N PRO A 178 -11.36 11.85 22.74
CA PRO A 178 -12.20 12.05 21.56
C PRO A 178 -12.93 13.40 21.52
N GLY A 179 -13.50 13.85 22.63
CA GLY A 179 -14.17 15.15 22.71
C GLY A 179 -13.22 16.35 22.59
N GLU A 180 -11.97 16.24 23.08
CA GLU A 180 -10.94 17.26 22.87
C GLU A 180 -10.47 17.29 21.41
N ARG A 181 -10.34 16.12 20.76
CA ARG A 181 -10.00 16.02 19.32
C ARG A 181 -11.02 16.75 18.47
N GLU A 182 -12.32 16.58 18.74
CA GLU A 182 -13.38 17.31 18.03
C GLU A 182 -13.23 18.84 18.17
N LYS A 183 -13.01 19.36 19.39
CA LYS A 183 -12.78 20.79 19.63
C LYS A 183 -11.56 21.31 18.87
N LEU A 184 -10.46 20.58 18.89
CA LEU A 184 -9.24 20.94 18.17
C LEU A 184 -9.46 20.96 16.65
N ILE A 185 -10.16 19.97 16.12
CA ILE A 185 -10.52 19.91 14.70
C ILE A 185 -11.42 21.10 14.33
N ASP A 186 -12.45 21.37 15.12
CA ASP A 186 -13.40 22.45 14.85
C ASP A 186 -12.73 23.82 14.82
N VAL A 187 -11.79 24.08 15.75
CA VAL A 187 -10.99 25.32 15.77
C VAL A 187 -10.15 25.44 14.51
N TYR A 188 -9.44 24.39 14.15
CA TYR A 188 -8.61 24.38 12.94
C TYR A 188 -9.45 24.66 11.69
N MET A 189 -10.53 23.93 11.51
CA MET A 189 -11.40 24.02 10.34
C MET A 189 -12.09 25.39 10.22
N ALA A 190 -12.52 25.95 11.36
CA ALA A 190 -13.14 27.28 11.37
C ALA A 190 -12.16 28.37 10.90
N ASP A 191 -10.93 28.36 11.43
CA ASP A 191 -9.93 29.35 11.05
C ASP A 191 -9.43 29.13 9.62
N PHE A 192 -9.22 27.89 9.19
CA PHE A 192 -8.86 27.62 7.81
C PHE A 192 -9.89 28.16 6.84
N LYS A 193 -11.19 27.92 7.10
CA LYS A 193 -12.29 28.45 6.28
C LYS A 193 -12.33 29.96 6.32
N LYS A 194 -12.13 30.57 7.48
CA LYS A 194 -12.08 32.05 7.63
C LYS A 194 -10.95 32.65 6.78
N ILE A 195 -9.79 32.00 6.75
CA ILE A 195 -8.59 32.51 6.08
C ILE A 195 -8.64 32.26 4.57
N PHE A 196 -8.97 31.03 4.14
CA PHE A 196 -8.91 30.62 2.74
C PHE A 196 -10.27 30.59 2.02
N GLY A 197 -11.40 30.70 2.75
CA GLY A 197 -12.74 30.70 2.19
C GLY A 197 -13.35 29.31 1.95
N TYR A 198 -12.63 28.24 2.24
CA TYR A 198 -13.08 26.85 2.10
C TYR A 198 -12.46 25.98 3.20
N TYR A 199 -12.98 24.76 3.40
CA TYR A 199 -12.34 23.76 4.27
C TYR A 199 -11.23 23.00 3.51
N PRO A 200 -10.12 22.63 4.17
CA PRO A 200 -9.08 21.85 3.53
C PRO A 200 -9.67 20.53 3.00
N LYS A 201 -9.17 20.08 1.85
CA LYS A 201 -9.59 18.81 1.25
C LYS A 201 -8.67 17.67 1.62
N SER A 202 -7.42 17.99 1.95
CA SER A 202 -6.42 17.03 2.39
C SER A 202 -5.89 17.35 3.77
N ILE A 203 -5.70 16.32 4.56
CA ILE A 203 -5.08 16.38 5.89
C ILE A 203 -4.03 15.30 6.00
N ALA A 204 -2.82 15.67 6.39
CA ALA A 204 -1.77 14.69 6.66
C ALA A 204 -1.15 14.90 8.04
N SER A 205 -0.54 13.86 8.54
CA SER A 205 0.23 13.83 9.78
C SER A 205 1.24 12.69 9.71
N TRP A 206 2.24 12.69 10.57
CA TRP A 206 3.09 11.51 10.73
C TRP A 206 2.26 10.26 11.05
N PHE A 207 1.26 10.42 11.91
CA PHE A 207 0.20 9.43 12.12
C PHE A 207 -1.09 10.15 12.53
N ILE A 208 -2.21 9.59 12.11
CA ILE A 208 -3.55 10.11 12.44
C ILE A 208 -4.39 8.97 13.01
N ASP A 209 -5.11 9.23 14.09
CA ASP A 209 -6.05 8.24 14.64
C ASP A 209 -7.34 8.16 13.82
N SER A 210 -7.98 6.99 13.87
CA SER A 210 -9.19 6.73 13.08
C SER A 210 -10.37 7.60 13.51
N TYR A 211 -10.49 7.94 14.81
CA TYR A 211 -11.57 8.79 15.31
C TYR A 211 -11.52 10.19 14.71
N SER A 212 -10.33 10.81 14.77
CA SER A 212 -10.11 12.15 14.20
C SER A 212 -10.38 12.17 12.69
N LEU A 213 -9.87 11.19 11.96
CA LEU A 213 -10.04 11.11 10.51
C LEU A 213 -11.50 10.92 10.10
N ASP A 214 -12.24 10.06 10.81
CA ASP A 214 -13.67 9.83 10.56
C ASP A 214 -14.51 11.08 10.88
N TYR A 215 -14.20 11.77 11.99
CA TYR A 215 -14.86 13.03 12.33
C TYR A 215 -14.63 14.12 11.28
N MET A 216 -13.39 14.28 10.82
CA MET A 216 -13.05 15.23 9.75
C MET A 216 -13.76 14.91 8.44
N TYR A 217 -13.88 13.62 8.11
CA TYR A 217 -14.63 13.20 6.93
C TYR A 217 -16.12 13.50 7.06
N ARG A 218 -16.75 13.07 8.15
CA ARG A 218 -18.19 13.22 8.32
C ARG A 218 -18.64 14.68 8.38
N LYS A 219 -17.84 15.54 9.02
CA LYS A 219 -18.21 16.94 9.26
C LYS A 219 -17.69 17.90 8.19
N TYR A 220 -16.48 17.70 7.70
CA TYR A 220 -15.79 18.66 6.84
C TYR A 220 -15.52 18.15 5.42
N HIS A 221 -15.86 16.88 5.15
CA HIS A 221 -15.79 16.27 3.82
C HIS A 221 -14.38 16.32 3.20
N ILE A 222 -13.37 15.99 4.00
CA ILE A 222 -12.02 15.78 3.49
C ILE A 222 -12.01 14.59 2.52
N VAL A 223 -11.12 14.60 1.54
CA VAL A 223 -11.08 13.61 0.45
C VAL A 223 -9.78 12.79 0.39
N ALA A 224 -8.71 13.27 1.03
CA ALA A 224 -7.43 12.60 1.11
C ALA A 224 -6.78 12.78 2.47
N SER A 225 -5.98 11.80 2.87
CA SER A 225 -5.09 11.88 4.03
C SER A 225 -3.75 11.24 3.69
N ALA A 226 -2.73 11.52 4.50
CA ALA A 226 -1.46 10.81 4.42
C ALA A 226 -0.91 10.55 5.81
N ASN A 227 -0.16 9.44 5.94
CA ASN A 227 0.61 9.12 7.13
C ASN A 227 2.01 8.64 6.78
N CYS A 228 2.90 8.65 7.77
CA CYS A 228 4.28 8.26 7.57
C CYS A 228 4.39 6.82 7.06
N LYS A 229 5.49 6.55 6.34
CA LYS A 229 5.95 5.20 6.03
C LYS A 229 6.07 4.33 7.28
N ASP A 230 6.28 3.04 7.10
CA ASP A 230 6.72 2.19 8.20
C ASP A 230 8.00 2.73 8.83
N GLN A 231 8.01 2.85 10.14
CA GLN A 231 9.19 3.17 10.95
C GLN A 231 9.07 2.58 12.34
N TYR A 232 10.19 2.13 12.89
CA TYR A 232 10.26 1.52 14.20
C TYR A 232 11.12 2.38 15.14
N GLY A 233 10.52 2.93 16.20
CA GLY A 233 11.21 3.74 17.20
C GLY A 233 11.79 5.07 16.71
N THR A 234 11.61 5.44 15.47
CA THR A 234 12.05 6.72 14.90
C THR A 234 11.17 7.84 15.44
N ASP A 235 11.77 8.93 15.90
CA ASP A 235 11.09 10.08 16.50
C ASP A 235 10.22 9.76 17.75
N GLY A 236 10.43 8.61 18.38
CA GLY A 236 9.71 8.18 19.59
C GLY A 236 8.41 7.42 19.30
N TYR A 237 8.01 7.19 18.05
CA TYR A 237 6.83 6.40 17.71
C TYR A 237 7.14 5.29 16.72
N THR A 238 6.27 4.28 16.71
CA THR A 238 6.37 3.12 15.84
C THR A 238 5.11 2.98 14.99
N LEU A 239 5.31 2.89 13.69
CA LEU A 239 4.29 2.61 12.68
C LEU A 239 4.77 1.38 11.92
N TRP A 240 4.22 0.18 12.20
CA TRP A 240 4.83 -1.04 11.70
C TRP A 240 3.82 -2.06 11.19
N GLY A 241 4.13 -2.63 10.05
CA GLY A 241 3.33 -3.67 9.43
C GLY A 241 2.16 -3.17 8.58
N GLY A 242 2.03 -1.86 8.32
CA GLY A 242 0.91 -1.28 7.57
C GLY A 242 0.97 -1.52 6.07
N TYR A 243 -0.02 -1.02 5.34
CA TYR A 243 -0.05 -1.07 3.88
C TYR A 243 1.18 -0.36 3.31
N TRP A 244 2.02 -1.08 2.56
CA TRP A 244 3.35 -0.58 2.22
C TRP A 244 3.32 0.36 1.00
N ASN A 245 3.87 1.56 1.15
CA ASN A 245 4.14 2.59 0.13
C ASN A 245 3.00 3.07 -0.78
N GLN A 246 1.82 2.55 -0.75
CA GLN A 246 0.74 2.93 -1.67
C GLN A 246 -0.36 3.72 -0.93
N ALA A 247 -1.61 3.57 -1.34
CA ALA A 247 -2.75 4.14 -0.66
C ALA A 247 -3.81 3.09 -0.35
N TYR A 248 -4.57 3.32 0.72
CA TYR A 248 -5.60 2.41 1.19
C TYR A 248 -6.74 3.15 1.91
N TYR A 249 -7.93 2.55 1.97
CA TYR A 249 -9.00 3.01 2.85
C TYR A 249 -8.80 2.43 4.25
N PRO A 250 -8.58 3.26 5.28
CA PRO A 250 -8.32 2.78 6.63
C PRO A 250 -9.57 2.20 7.29
N SER A 251 -9.36 1.29 8.25
CA SER A 251 -10.41 0.81 9.14
C SER A 251 -10.89 1.92 10.09
N LYS A 252 -12.19 1.93 10.39
CA LYS A 252 -12.80 2.86 11.37
C LYS A 252 -12.24 2.75 12.78
N ILE A 253 -11.59 1.63 13.11
CA ILE A 253 -11.04 1.40 14.45
C ILE A 253 -9.52 1.29 14.48
N ASN A 254 -8.86 1.28 13.32
CA ASN A 254 -7.40 1.32 13.20
C ASN A 254 -7.01 1.97 11.88
N SER A 255 -6.57 3.21 11.93
CA SER A 255 -6.19 3.97 10.73
C SER A 255 -4.93 3.45 10.04
N TYR A 256 -4.16 2.57 10.68
CA TYR A 256 -2.87 2.10 10.18
C TYR A 256 -2.96 0.86 9.28
N MET A 257 -4.13 0.31 9.09
CA MET A 257 -4.38 -0.81 8.20
C MET A 257 -5.66 -0.63 7.39
N PRO A 258 -5.76 -1.28 6.22
CA PRO A 258 -6.98 -1.24 5.42
C PRO A 258 -8.14 -1.96 6.11
N ALA A 259 -9.36 -1.47 5.86
CA ALA A 259 -10.58 -2.22 6.13
C ALA A 259 -10.77 -3.31 5.07
N GLN A 260 -11.36 -4.45 5.46
CA GLN A 260 -11.70 -5.53 4.55
C GLN A 260 -13.01 -5.28 3.81
N HIS A 261 -13.94 -4.54 4.43
CA HIS A 261 -15.28 -4.29 3.89
C HIS A 261 -15.59 -2.78 3.83
N ALA A 262 -16.34 -2.38 2.82
CA ALA A 262 -16.67 -0.96 2.58
C ALA A 262 -17.41 -0.29 3.76
N GLN A 263 -18.26 -1.04 4.48
CA GLN A 263 -18.98 -0.52 5.65
C GLN A 263 -18.09 -0.22 6.85
N ASN A 264 -16.92 -0.85 6.94
CA ASN A 264 -15.97 -0.70 8.04
C ASN A 264 -14.80 0.22 7.72
N GLN A 265 -14.76 0.77 6.50
CA GLN A 265 -13.74 1.74 6.09
C GLN A 265 -14.14 3.19 6.39
N ILE A 266 -13.16 4.03 6.64
CA ILE A 266 -13.29 5.48 6.51
C ILE A 266 -13.08 5.79 5.01
N PRO A 267 -14.05 6.42 4.30
CA PRO A 267 -13.95 6.58 2.85
C PRO A 267 -13.06 7.78 2.46
N VAL A 268 -11.91 7.88 3.12
CA VAL A 268 -10.81 8.81 2.86
C VAL A 268 -9.56 7.98 2.66
N PRO A 269 -8.96 7.91 1.47
CA PRO A 269 -7.73 7.17 1.27
C PRO A 269 -6.58 7.81 2.04
N ILE A 270 -5.78 6.98 2.69
CA ILE A 270 -4.51 7.37 3.30
C ILE A 270 -3.38 7.00 2.33
N PHE A 271 -2.62 7.98 1.90
CA PHE A 271 -1.44 7.85 1.06
C PHE A 271 -0.19 7.73 1.96
N ARG A 272 0.67 6.74 1.67
CA ARG A 272 1.88 6.53 2.47
C ARG A 272 2.97 7.51 2.03
N MET A 273 3.52 8.25 3.01
CA MET A 273 4.48 9.33 2.75
C MET A 273 5.90 8.82 2.49
N LEU A 274 6.72 9.72 1.98
CA LEU A 274 8.17 9.75 1.95
C LEU A 274 8.86 8.86 0.91
N GLY A 275 8.16 7.98 0.18
CA GLY A 275 8.78 7.16 -0.86
C GLY A 275 9.94 6.30 -0.37
N SER A 276 9.64 5.26 0.43
CA SER A 276 10.66 4.38 1.02
C SER A 276 11.41 3.58 -0.03
N ASP A 277 12.73 3.40 0.16
CA ASP A 277 13.52 2.43 -0.57
C ASP A 277 12.92 1.02 -0.44
N PRO A 278 12.49 0.39 -1.53
CA PRO A 278 11.80 -0.90 -1.48
C PRO A 278 12.70 -2.07 -1.04
N ILE A 279 14.01 -1.89 -1.11
CA ILE A 279 15.00 -2.91 -0.75
C ILE A 279 15.53 -2.65 0.67
N ARG A 280 16.04 -1.42 0.92
CA ARG A 280 16.90 -1.11 2.09
C ARG A 280 16.15 -0.56 3.27
N GLN A 281 15.02 0.15 3.06
CA GLN A 281 14.32 0.79 4.18
C GLN A 281 13.89 -0.22 5.25
N TYR A 282 13.40 -1.39 4.84
CA TYR A 282 12.88 -2.38 5.79
C TYR A 282 13.96 -2.90 6.76
N ASP A 283 15.13 -3.27 6.25
CA ASP A 283 16.22 -3.83 7.07
C ASP A 283 17.14 -2.75 7.69
N ASN A 284 16.89 -1.45 7.45
CA ASN A 284 17.74 -0.38 7.95
C ASN A 284 17.64 -0.24 9.47
N GLY A 285 18.77 -0.44 10.17
CA GLY A 285 18.80 -0.46 11.64
C GLY A 285 18.31 -1.78 12.23
N LEU A 286 18.26 -2.84 11.46
CA LEU A 286 17.88 -4.18 11.91
C LEU A 286 18.67 -4.61 13.16
N GLY A 287 17.96 -5.13 14.17
CA GLY A 287 18.55 -5.52 15.44
C GLY A 287 18.84 -4.37 16.41
N THR A 288 18.46 -3.14 16.08
CA THR A 288 18.52 -1.96 16.96
C THR A 288 17.12 -1.54 17.42
N ALA A 289 17.06 -0.67 18.43
CA ALA A 289 15.79 -0.12 18.91
C ALA A 289 15.20 0.96 18.00
N ARG A 290 15.90 1.35 16.92
CA ARG A 290 15.52 2.46 16.05
C ARG A 290 15.86 2.18 14.61
N GLN A 291 14.85 2.25 13.74
CA GLN A 291 15.04 2.14 12.29
C GLN A 291 15.69 3.42 11.74
N GLY A 292 16.63 3.26 10.82
CA GLY A 292 17.16 4.37 10.02
C GLY A 292 16.20 4.76 8.89
N VAL A 293 16.59 5.76 8.10
CA VAL A 293 15.76 6.33 7.03
C VAL A 293 16.48 6.25 5.68
N VAL A 294 15.83 5.61 4.70
CA VAL A 294 16.22 5.60 3.28
C VAL A 294 14.97 5.86 2.46
N THR A 295 14.76 7.11 2.10
CA THR A 295 13.53 7.59 1.47
C THR A 295 13.82 8.65 0.41
N LEU A 296 12.79 9.09 -0.32
CA LEU A 296 12.87 10.18 -1.29
C LEU A 296 12.98 11.58 -0.61
N GLU A 297 13.05 11.65 0.70
CA GLU A 297 13.25 12.92 1.42
C GLU A 297 14.55 13.59 0.99
N PRO A 298 14.52 14.86 0.57
CA PRO A 298 15.66 15.53 -0.07
C PRO A 298 16.86 15.77 0.83
N VAL A 299 16.70 15.58 2.14
CA VAL A 299 17.74 15.85 3.16
C VAL A 299 18.69 14.67 3.39
N TYR A 300 18.34 13.45 2.98
CA TYR A 300 19.16 12.27 3.24
C TYR A 300 20.17 11.97 2.14
N LYS A 301 21.45 11.92 2.52
CA LYS A 301 22.58 11.67 1.59
C LYS A 301 22.53 10.29 0.94
N PHE A 302 21.93 9.31 1.57
CA PHE A 302 21.71 7.95 1.05
C PHE A 302 20.24 7.72 0.71
N GLY A 303 19.65 8.67 0.02
CA GLY A 303 18.23 8.68 -0.36
C GLY A 303 17.96 9.87 -1.27
N GLY A 304 16.94 10.66 -0.97
CA GLY A 304 16.49 11.76 -1.81
C GLY A 304 17.47 12.91 -2.04
N GLY A 305 18.57 12.99 -1.29
CA GLY A 305 19.69 13.93 -1.52
C GLY A 305 20.85 13.36 -2.36
N ASP A 306 20.71 12.14 -2.88
CA ASP A 306 21.68 11.47 -3.74
C ASP A 306 21.14 11.27 -5.15
N SER A 307 21.86 11.79 -6.17
CA SER A 307 21.39 11.75 -7.56
C SER A 307 21.35 10.33 -8.13
N VAL A 308 22.27 9.46 -7.73
CA VAL A 308 22.30 8.06 -8.21
C VAL A 308 21.11 7.30 -7.67
N TRP A 309 20.86 7.43 -6.36
CA TRP A 309 19.71 6.80 -5.70
C TRP A 309 18.37 7.34 -6.26
N VAL A 310 18.22 8.67 -6.40
CA VAL A 310 16.98 9.29 -6.92
C VAL A 310 16.67 8.84 -8.34
N ASN A 311 17.68 8.80 -9.23
CA ASN A 311 17.50 8.31 -10.60
C ASN A 311 17.11 6.83 -10.61
N TRP A 312 17.75 5.98 -9.81
CA TRP A 312 17.41 4.57 -9.66
C TRP A 312 15.99 4.39 -9.13
N PHE A 313 15.64 5.09 -8.04
CA PHE A 313 14.31 4.98 -7.41
C PHE A 313 13.19 5.37 -8.39
N LEU A 314 13.31 6.53 -9.04
CA LEU A 314 12.30 7.00 -9.98
C LEU A 314 12.26 6.15 -11.26
N LYS A 315 13.39 5.57 -11.68
CA LYS A 315 13.43 4.59 -12.76
C LYS A 315 12.67 3.32 -12.39
N SER A 316 12.96 2.71 -11.25
CA SER A 316 12.22 1.54 -10.75
C SER A 316 10.74 1.86 -10.55
N PHE A 317 10.41 3.02 -10.00
CA PHE A 317 9.04 3.49 -9.83
C PHE A 317 8.27 3.59 -11.17
N THR A 318 8.94 4.00 -12.25
CA THR A 318 8.30 4.21 -13.56
C THR A 318 8.36 3.00 -14.48
N GLU A 319 9.39 2.16 -14.41
CA GLU A 319 9.67 1.10 -15.38
C GLU A 319 9.37 -0.31 -14.87
N ASP A 320 9.57 -0.58 -13.56
CA ASP A 320 9.31 -1.90 -12.99
C ASP A 320 7.80 -2.22 -12.90
N LYS A 321 7.48 -3.49 -12.77
CA LYS A 321 6.09 -3.96 -12.71
C LYS A 321 5.40 -3.48 -11.43
N ALA A 322 4.21 -2.95 -11.59
CA ALA A 322 3.31 -2.58 -10.52
C ALA A 322 1.92 -3.12 -10.79
N LEU A 323 1.25 -3.56 -9.74
CA LEU A 323 -0.17 -3.94 -9.75
C LEU A 323 -1.01 -2.77 -9.24
N GLY A 324 -2.14 -2.53 -9.85
CA GLY A 324 -3.08 -1.49 -9.46
C GLY A 324 -2.59 -0.09 -9.83
N PHE A 325 -1.66 0.46 -9.05
CA PHE A 325 -1.01 1.75 -9.28
C PHE A 325 0.29 1.85 -8.49
N ASN A 326 1.16 2.77 -8.85
CA ASN A 326 2.29 3.20 -8.03
C ASN A 326 2.05 4.60 -7.49
N TYR A 327 2.44 4.83 -6.25
CA TYR A 327 2.38 6.13 -5.59
C TYR A 327 3.69 6.43 -4.88
N THR A 328 4.15 7.66 -4.99
CA THR A 328 5.25 8.19 -4.17
C THR A 328 5.02 9.65 -3.86
N GLN A 329 5.61 10.11 -2.76
CA GLN A 329 5.58 11.49 -2.33
C GLN A 329 7.00 12.06 -2.34
N ALA A 330 7.17 13.22 -2.98
CA ALA A 330 8.32 14.10 -2.90
C ALA A 330 7.97 15.33 -2.06
N GLY A 331 8.95 16.18 -1.80
CA GLY A 331 8.77 17.35 -0.94
C GLY A 331 9.28 17.09 0.47
N GLN A 332 9.17 18.10 1.35
CA GLN A 332 9.67 18.00 2.73
C GLN A 332 9.05 19.08 3.62
N GLU A 333 9.11 18.87 4.93
CA GLU A 333 8.82 19.89 5.94
C GLU A 333 9.88 20.99 5.97
N ASN A 334 9.45 22.22 6.24
CA ASN A 334 10.33 23.38 6.26
C ASN A 334 11.32 23.38 7.44
N SER A 335 11.07 22.60 8.48
CA SER A 335 11.93 22.54 9.67
C SER A 335 13.32 21.92 9.43
N PHE A 336 13.52 21.21 8.32
CA PHE A 336 14.86 20.80 7.87
C PHE A 336 15.69 21.91 7.27
N THR A 337 15.11 23.08 7.02
CA THR A 337 15.71 24.26 6.39
C THR A 337 16.08 24.08 4.92
N TRP A 338 16.15 25.21 4.19
CA TRP A 338 16.52 25.17 2.78
C TRP A 338 17.95 24.67 2.55
N ASP A 339 18.89 25.04 3.40
CA ASP A 339 20.29 24.65 3.27
C ASP A 339 20.49 23.13 3.29
N ALA A 340 19.72 22.43 4.13
CA ALA A 340 19.80 20.99 4.18
C ALA A 340 19.10 20.28 3.01
N MET A 341 18.04 20.87 2.46
CA MET A 341 17.23 20.21 1.42
C MET A 341 17.48 20.68 -0.02
N ALA A 342 18.14 21.83 -0.21
CA ALA A 342 18.34 22.47 -1.52
C ALA A 342 18.88 21.50 -2.57
N LYS A 343 19.96 20.77 -2.23
CA LYS A 343 20.59 19.80 -3.14
C LYS A 343 19.61 18.72 -3.59
N GLY A 344 18.80 18.17 -2.68
CA GLY A 344 17.81 17.16 -3.02
C GLY A 344 16.68 17.72 -3.90
N PHE A 345 16.21 18.93 -3.63
CA PHE A 345 15.24 19.61 -4.49
C PHE A 345 15.80 19.86 -5.90
N GLU A 346 17.06 20.31 -6.03
CA GLU A 346 17.72 20.54 -7.32
C GLU A 346 17.92 19.24 -8.12
N ILE A 347 18.04 18.09 -7.47
CA ILE A 347 18.07 16.77 -8.11
C ILE A 347 16.67 16.32 -8.52
N GLN A 348 15.71 16.39 -7.62
CA GLN A 348 14.40 15.76 -7.78
C GLN A 348 13.47 16.56 -8.69
N MET A 349 13.37 17.89 -8.51
CA MET A 349 12.36 18.68 -9.21
C MET A 349 12.53 18.69 -10.74
N PRO A 350 13.72 18.88 -11.32
CA PRO A 350 13.90 18.77 -12.77
C PRO A 350 13.63 17.36 -13.31
N LEU A 351 13.94 16.31 -12.52
CA LEU A 351 13.68 14.92 -12.92
C LEU A 351 12.18 14.61 -12.91
N ILE A 352 11.45 15.04 -11.87
CA ILE A 352 10.00 14.91 -11.80
C ILE A 352 9.31 15.67 -12.94
N ALA A 353 9.77 16.90 -13.24
CA ALA A 353 9.25 17.68 -14.37
C ALA A 353 9.46 16.94 -15.70
N ARG A 354 10.65 16.41 -15.95
CA ARG A 354 10.95 15.63 -17.15
C ARG A 354 10.06 14.39 -17.25
N LEU A 355 9.92 13.61 -16.17
CA LEU A 355 9.09 12.39 -16.17
C LEU A 355 7.60 12.71 -16.40
N ARG A 356 7.10 13.85 -15.88
CA ARG A 356 5.75 14.35 -16.17
C ARG A 356 5.60 14.70 -17.66
N ASP A 357 6.55 15.44 -18.22
CA ASP A 357 6.52 15.88 -19.62
C ASP A 357 6.63 14.69 -20.59
N GLU A 358 7.39 13.65 -20.20
CA GLU A 358 7.46 12.35 -20.89
C GLU A 358 6.22 11.47 -20.65
N GLN A 359 5.22 11.93 -19.89
CA GLN A 359 4.00 11.19 -19.52
C GLN A 359 4.29 9.85 -18.79
N LYS A 360 5.45 9.72 -18.17
CA LYS A 360 5.82 8.54 -17.36
C LYS A 360 5.22 8.56 -15.97
N ILE A 361 4.85 9.75 -15.49
CA ILE A 361 4.16 9.95 -14.22
C ILE A 361 2.98 10.91 -14.39
N THR A 362 2.03 10.80 -13.47
CA THR A 362 1.00 11.82 -13.25
C THR A 362 1.37 12.62 -12.00
N LEU A 363 1.58 13.91 -12.16
CA LEU A 363 1.81 14.82 -11.03
C LEU A 363 0.47 15.38 -10.57
N GLU A 364 0.10 15.13 -9.33
CA GLU A 364 -1.19 15.50 -8.75
C GLU A 364 -1.01 16.19 -7.41
N THR A 365 -2.01 16.98 -6.99
CA THR A 365 -2.17 17.38 -5.60
C THR A 365 -2.76 16.21 -4.80
N MET A 366 -2.70 16.27 -3.48
CA MET A 366 -3.31 15.23 -2.63
C MET A 366 -4.83 15.16 -2.84
N GLU A 367 -5.51 16.30 -3.01
CA GLU A 367 -6.95 16.33 -3.33
C GLU A 367 -7.25 15.59 -4.63
N GLN A 368 -6.48 15.85 -5.69
CA GLN A 368 -6.64 15.19 -6.98
C GLN A 368 -6.46 13.68 -6.87
N SER A 369 -5.39 13.24 -6.19
CA SER A 369 -5.14 11.82 -5.95
C SER A 369 -6.24 11.16 -5.09
N GLY A 370 -6.74 11.86 -4.08
CA GLY A 370 -7.86 11.40 -3.26
C GLY A 370 -9.14 11.20 -4.07
N LEU A 371 -9.49 12.18 -4.89
CA LEU A 371 -10.66 12.10 -5.78
C LEU A 371 -10.51 11.01 -6.83
N TRP A 372 -9.32 10.89 -7.44
CA TRP A 372 -9.00 9.81 -8.36
C TRP A 372 -9.17 8.44 -7.70
N PHE A 373 -8.60 8.23 -6.51
CA PHE A 373 -8.67 6.97 -5.78
C PHE A 373 -10.12 6.59 -5.46
N LYS A 374 -10.91 7.55 -4.95
CA LYS A 374 -12.35 7.36 -4.64
C LYS A 374 -13.20 7.05 -5.87
N LYS A 375 -12.87 7.63 -7.03
CA LYS A 375 -13.53 7.32 -8.30
C LYS A 375 -13.19 5.93 -8.80
N LYS A 376 -11.91 5.54 -8.69
CA LYS A 376 -11.38 4.29 -9.24
C LYS A 376 -11.72 3.08 -8.37
N TYR A 377 -11.62 3.21 -7.05
CA TYR A 377 -11.72 2.10 -6.11
C TYR A 377 -12.83 2.33 -5.07
N LYS A 378 -13.63 1.28 -4.82
CA LYS A 378 -14.67 1.29 -3.77
C LYS A 378 -14.17 0.70 -2.46
N VAL A 379 -13.17 -0.14 -2.52
CA VAL A 379 -12.42 -0.75 -1.42
C VAL A 379 -10.93 -0.68 -1.76
N THR A 380 -10.08 -0.88 -0.80
CA THR A 380 -8.62 -0.93 -1.02
C THR A 380 -8.28 -1.99 -2.05
N PRO A 381 -7.65 -1.63 -3.18
CA PRO A 381 -7.26 -2.59 -4.22
C PRO A 381 -5.99 -3.34 -3.81
N PRO A 382 -5.71 -4.54 -4.36
CA PRO A 382 -4.37 -5.09 -4.34
C PRO A 382 -3.39 -4.21 -5.11
N THR A 383 -2.16 -4.07 -4.57
CA THR A 383 -1.07 -3.33 -5.19
C THR A 383 0.24 -4.09 -5.05
N SER A 384 1.16 -3.86 -5.98
CA SER A 384 2.53 -4.35 -5.85
C SER A 384 3.54 -3.28 -6.25
N PHE A 385 4.73 -3.40 -5.69
CA PHE A 385 5.91 -2.66 -6.10
C PHE A 385 7.06 -3.66 -6.23
N THR A 386 7.69 -3.71 -7.39
CA THR A 386 8.82 -4.62 -7.63
C THR A 386 10.07 -3.84 -7.99
N VAL A 387 11.22 -4.43 -7.70
CA VAL A 387 12.52 -3.97 -8.20
C VAL A 387 13.21 -5.17 -8.82
N SER A 388 13.40 -5.09 -10.13
CA SER A 388 14.07 -6.13 -10.92
C SER A 388 15.58 -5.90 -11.03
N LYS A 389 16.03 -4.66 -10.84
CA LYS A 389 17.42 -4.26 -10.96
C LYS A 389 17.78 -3.23 -9.90
N ASP A 390 18.69 -3.60 -9.02
CA ASP A 390 19.17 -2.72 -7.97
C ASP A 390 20.14 -1.65 -8.48
N ILE A 391 20.42 -0.69 -7.62
CA ILE A 391 21.46 0.30 -7.79
C ILE A 391 22.83 -0.39 -7.89
N GLU A 392 23.74 0.16 -8.69
CA GLU A 392 25.13 -0.31 -8.82
C GLU A 392 25.29 -1.79 -9.25
N GLY A 393 24.23 -2.40 -9.79
CA GLY A 393 24.29 -3.78 -10.27
C GLY A 393 24.43 -4.83 -9.17
N SER A 394 24.11 -4.49 -7.91
CA SER A 394 24.01 -5.48 -6.83
C SER A 394 22.96 -6.54 -7.17
N ASP A 395 23.08 -7.72 -6.55
CA ASP A 395 22.16 -8.86 -6.80
C ASP A 395 20.83 -8.76 -6.04
N LEU A 396 20.50 -7.60 -5.47
CA LEU A 396 19.28 -7.42 -4.70
C LEU A 396 18.07 -7.14 -5.61
N LYS A 397 16.98 -7.88 -5.37
CA LYS A 397 15.70 -7.70 -6.02
C LYS A 397 14.59 -7.87 -5.01
N THR A 398 13.44 -7.23 -5.21
CA THR A 398 12.35 -7.33 -4.25
C THR A 398 10.99 -7.28 -4.90
N ALA A 399 10.02 -7.91 -4.25
CA ALA A 399 8.60 -7.77 -4.55
C ALA A 399 7.83 -7.48 -3.26
N TRP A 400 7.14 -6.36 -3.23
CA TRP A 400 6.12 -6.02 -2.25
C TRP A 400 4.76 -6.27 -2.86
N PHE A 401 3.90 -6.96 -2.13
CA PHE A 401 2.50 -7.13 -2.48
C PHE A 401 1.64 -6.75 -1.28
N ASN A 402 0.57 -5.99 -1.54
CA ASN A 402 -0.42 -5.61 -0.54
C ASN A 402 -1.81 -5.93 -1.05
N SER A 403 -2.68 -6.33 -0.14
CA SER A 403 -4.12 -6.36 -0.34
C SER A 403 -4.82 -5.77 0.89
N ARG A 404 -6.13 -5.78 0.94
CA ARG A 404 -6.86 -5.39 2.16
C ARG A 404 -6.83 -6.46 3.25
N PHE A 405 -6.22 -7.64 3.01
CA PHE A 405 -6.14 -8.75 3.96
C PHE A 405 -4.73 -8.99 4.47
N TYR A 406 -3.70 -8.67 3.68
CA TYR A 406 -2.32 -8.94 4.06
C TYR A 406 -1.34 -8.09 3.25
N ARG A 407 -0.12 -8.04 3.74
CA ARG A 407 1.05 -7.65 2.98
C ARG A 407 2.10 -8.76 3.02
N ILE A 408 2.96 -8.83 2.00
CA ILE A 408 4.12 -9.70 1.96
C ILE A 408 5.27 -9.00 1.27
N ASN A 409 6.49 -9.28 1.74
CA ASN A 409 7.72 -8.91 1.03
C ASN A 409 8.61 -10.12 0.78
N MET A 410 9.05 -10.23 -0.46
CA MET A 410 10.05 -11.19 -0.94
C MET A 410 11.31 -10.44 -1.33
N LEU A 411 12.45 -10.84 -0.79
CA LEU A 411 13.77 -10.30 -1.12
C LEU A 411 14.63 -11.42 -1.70
N TRP A 412 15.22 -11.16 -2.85
CA TRP A 412 16.28 -11.99 -3.43
C TRP A 412 17.60 -11.32 -3.12
N GLU A 413 18.50 -12.06 -2.47
CA GLU A 413 19.83 -11.64 -2.03
C GLU A 413 20.83 -12.78 -2.18
N ASN A 414 21.97 -12.54 -2.78
CA ASN A 414 23.02 -13.55 -3.02
C ASN A 414 22.48 -14.84 -3.70
N GLY A 415 21.58 -14.67 -4.68
CA GLY A 415 20.93 -15.77 -5.38
C GLY A 415 19.92 -16.58 -4.54
N ASN A 416 19.55 -16.14 -3.32
CA ASN A 416 18.60 -16.85 -2.45
C ASN A 416 17.33 -16.01 -2.24
N LEU A 417 16.22 -16.68 -1.96
CA LEU A 417 14.95 -16.06 -1.58
C LEU A 417 14.80 -16.03 -0.07
N ARG A 418 14.51 -14.82 0.46
CA ARG A 418 14.04 -14.61 1.83
C ARG A 418 12.66 -13.92 1.81
N ILE A 419 11.62 -14.57 2.35
CA ILE A 419 10.38 -13.89 2.68
C ILE A 419 10.60 -13.23 4.04
N ARG A 420 10.75 -11.92 4.03
CA ARG A 420 11.12 -11.16 5.24
C ARG A 420 9.94 -10.56 5.98
N ASP A 421 8.78 -10.52 5.36
CA ASP A 421 7.61 -9.87 5.94
C ASP A 421 6.33 -10.56 5.46
N ILE A 422 5.45 -10.92 6.39
CA ILE A 422 4.04 -11.25 6.17
C ILE A 422 3.27 -10.69 7.36
N HIS A 423 2.41 -9.72 7.12
CA HIS A 423 1.47 -9.19 8.09
C HIS A 423 0.04 -9.37 7.61
N LEU A 424 -0.84 -9.77 8.51
CA LEU A 424 -2.28 -9.84 8.25
C LEU A 424 -2.95 -8.54 8.67
N PHE A 425 -4.01 -8.18 7.97
CA PHE A 425 -4.90 -7.08 8.30
C PHE A 425 -6.25 -7.65 8.75
N ASN A 426 -6.77 -7.12 9.84
CA ASN A 426 -8.07 -7.51 10.38
C ASN A 426 -8.79 -6.26 10.89
N GLU A 427 -9.87 -5.89 10.24
CA GLU A 427 -10.66 -4.69 10.59
C GLU A 427 -11.29 -4.74 11.99
N ASN A 428 -11.22 -5.88 12.70
CA ASN A 428 -11.62 -6.04 14.10
C ASN A 428 -10.46 -5.82 15.08
N PHE A 429 -9.24 -5.53 14.58
CA PHE A 429 -8.07 -5.20 15.42
C PHE A 429 -8.03 -3.70 15.73
N PRO A 430 -8.47 -3.27 16.93
CA PRO A 430 -8.56 -1.85 17.24
C PRO A 430 -7.19 -1.26 17.55
N SER A 431 -6.95 -0.02 17.13
CA SER A 431 -5.90 0.80 17.72
C SER A 431 -6.33 1.21 19.14
N VAL A 432 -5.41 1.14 20.09
CA VAL A 432 -5.65 1.60 21.47
C VAL A 432 -6.07 3.07 21.53
N TYR A 433 -5.55 3.89 20.59
CA TYR A 433 -5.83 5.34 20.52
C TYR A 433 -7.22 5.70 19.99
N THR A 434 -8.03 4.74 19.61
CA THR A 434 -9.44 4.97 19.29
C THR A 434 -10.21 5.42 20.54
N ARG A 435 -9.85 4.91 21.72
CA ARG A 435 -10.54 5.18 23.00
C ARG A 435 -9.64 5.72 24.08
N GLN A 436 -8.34 5.39 24.04
CA GLN A 436 -7.36 5.80 25.05
C GLN A 436 -6.52 6.97 24.53
N VAL A 437 -5.95 7.74 25.45
CA VAL A 437 -4.98 8.79 25.13
C VAL A 437 -3.57 8.25 25.30
N ALA A 438 -2.65 8.68 24.45
CA ALA A 438 -1.23 8.45 24.64
C ALA A 438 -0.75 9.21 25.89
N THR A 439 -0.05 8.53 26.78
CA THR A 439 0.46 9.09 28.07
C THR A 439 1.95 9.35 28.05
N SER A 440 2.66 8.87 27.04
CA SER A 440 4.10 9.05 26.86
C SER A 440 4.43 9.48 25.43
N ASN A 441 5.71 9.76 25.17
CA ASN A 441 6.19 10.00 23.81
C ASN A 441 6.11 8.76 22.90
N GLU A 442 6.03 7.57 23.47
CA GLU A 442 5.90 6.33 22.73
C GLU A 442 4.45 6.15 22.26
N CYS A 443 4.27 6.17 20.95
CA CYS A 443 3.00 5.88 20.32
C CYS A 443 3.21 4.79 19.27
N THR A 444 2.38 3.76 19.32
CA THR A 444 2.56 2.56 18.48
C THR A 444 1.32 2.22 17.70
N PHE A 445 1.50 1.98 16.41
CA PHE A 445 0.49 1.42 15.51
C PHE A 445 1.07 0.17 14.87
N PHE A 446 0.45 -0.96 15.15
CA PHE A 446 0.84 -2.26 14.63
C PHE A 446 -0.26 -2.90 13.79
N THR A 447 0.13 -3.89 13.01
CA THR A 447 -0.73 -4.88 12.38
C THR A 447 -0.37 -6.28 12.91
N LEU A 448 -0.89 -7.35 12.33
CA LEU A 448 -0.77 -8.70 12.89
C LEU A 448 0.39 -9.48 12.23
N PRO A 449 1.58 -9.59 12.86
CA PRO A 449 2.75 -10.20 12.26
C PRO A 449 2.64 -11.73 12.18
N VAL A 450 3.01 -12.29 11.02
CA VAL A 450 3.19 -13.73 10.79
C VAL A 450 4.65 -14.06 10.48
N VAL A 451 5.31 -13.21 9.72
CA VAL A 451 6.76 -13.20 9.48
C VAL A 451 7.21 -11.75 9.62
N ASP A 452 8.18 -11.51 10.45
CA ASP A 452 8.74 -10.19 10.67
C ASP A 452 10.25 -10.27 10.87
N SER A 453 10.99 -10.12 9.79
CA SER A 453 12.45 -10.16 9.86
C SER A 453 13.05 -8.98 10.60
N TYR A 454 12.36 -7.83 10.69
CA TYR A 454 12.93 -6.68 11.38
C TYR A 454 12.90 -6.85 12.90
N ILE A 455 11.70 -7.10 13.45
CA ILE A 455 11.52 -7.20 14.92
C ILE A 455 12.15 -8.50 15.46
N TRP A 456 12.19 -9.56 14.63
CA TRP A 456 12.66 -10.88 15.08
C TRP A 456 14.09 -11.21 14.69
N SER A 457 14.90 -10.20 14.42
CA SER A 457 16.33 -10.32 14.09
C SER A 457 17.22 -9.64 15.12
N LYS A 458 18.47 -10.05 15.12
CA LYS A 458 19.63 -9.36 15.69
C LYS A 458 20.69 -9.19 14.59
N PRO A 459 21.73 -8.35 14.77
CA PRO A 459 22.69 -8.05 13.70
C PRO A 459 23.29 -9.26 12.97
N ASN A 460 23.52 -10.36 13.67
CA ASN A 460 24.12 -11.58 13.12
C ASN A 460 23.15 -12.77 13.02
N GLU A 461 21.89 -12.56 13.39
CA GLU A 461 20.85 -13.60 13.43
C GLU A 461 19.61 -13.07 12.69
N ILE A 462 19.63 -13.14 11.36
CA ILE A 462 18.59 -12.54 10.52
C ILE A 462 17.41 -13.50 10.35
N GLY A 463 16.24 -13.07 10.82
CA GLY A 463 14.98 -13.79 10.72
C GLY A 463 14.42 -13.87 9.29
N GLY A 464 13.35 -14.65 9.14
CA GLY A 464 12.57 -14.80 7.90
C GLY A 464 12.41 -16.24 7.44
N LEU A 465 11.56 -16.42 6.42
CA LEU A 465 11.40 -17.71 5.74
C LEU A 465 12.41 -17.85 4.61
N ARG A 466 13.15 -18.95 4.60
CA ARG A 466 14.14 -19.28 3.56
C ARG A 466 13.79 -20.58 2.87
N LEU A 467 13.87 -20.56 1.53
CA LEU A 467 13.63 -21.75 0.71
C LEU A 467 14.85 -22.67 0.77
N LYS A 468 14.61 -23.92 1.11
CA LYS A 468 15.59 -25.00 1.13
C LYS A 468 15.11 -26.19 0.32
N ALA A 469 16.05 -27.03 -0.11
CA ALA A 469 15.78 -28.32 -0.74
C ALA A 469 16.78 -29.35 -0.28
N VAL A 470 16.42 -30.62 -0.42
CA VAL A 470 17.34 -31.76 -0.27
C VAL A 470 17.93 -32.12 -1.64
N ILE A 471 19.21 -31.87 -1.82
CA ILE A 471 19.95 -32.16 -3.06
C ILE A 471 21.11 -33.13 -2.69
N ASP A 472 21.16 -34.27 -3.34
CA ASP A 472 22.16 -35.33 -3.06
C ASP A 472 22.23 -35.70 -1.57
N GLY A 473 21.04 -35.76 -0.91
CA GLY A 473 20.91 -36.12 0.49
C GLY A 473 21.30 -35.03 1.48
N LYS A 474 21.62 -33.81 1.02
CA LYS A 474 21.99 -32.66 1.86
C LYS A 474 20.95 -31.54 1.79
N GLU A 475 20.63 -30.94 2.93
CA GLU A 475 19.81 -29.74 2.99
C GLU A 475 20.64 -28.54 2.54
N VAL A 476 20.16 -27.80 1.53
CA VAL A 476 20.81 -26.61 0.98
C VAL A 476 19.83 -25.48 0.82
N LEU A 477 20.32 -24.25 0.92
CA LEU A 477 19.56 -23.07 0.48
C LEU A 477 19.40 -23.14 -1.05
N VAL A 478 18.17 -22.96 -1.52
CA VAL A 478 17.90 -22.95 -2.95
C VAL A 478 18.37 -21.64 -3.55
N GLN A 479 19.20 -21.76 -4.58
CA GLN A 479 19.71 -20.63 -5.37
C GLN A 479 19.00 -20.53 -6.71
N GLY A 480 18.90 -19.32 -7.24
CA GLY A 480 18.30 -19.07 -8.55
C GLY A 480 18.82 -17.79 -9.21
N GLY A 481 18.32 -17.55 -10.41
CA GLY A 481 18.63 -16.37 -11.20
C GLY A 481 17.70 -15.19 -10.89
N ASN A 482 17.38 -14.44 -11.94
CA ASN A 482 16.50 -13.26 -11.80
C ASN A 482 15.03 -13.68 -11.77
N PRO A 483 14.24 -13.23 -10.76
CA PRO A 483 12.81 -13.42 -10.77
C PRO A 483 12.15 -12.60 -11.90
N VAL A 484 11.11 -13.16 -12.51
CA VAL A 484 10.27 -12.48 -13.51
C VAL A 484 8.94 -12.14 -12.87
N PHE A 485 8.57 -10.86 -12.91
CA PHE A 485 7.34 -10.32 -12.33
C PHE A 485 6.30 -10.08 -13.42
N THR A 486 5.09 -10.60 -13.26
CA THR A 486 3.97 -10.40 -14.20
C THR A 486 2.66 -10.18 -13.46
N ASN A 487 1.74 -9.42 -14.06
CA ASN A 487 0.38 -9.30 -13.58
C ASN A 487 -0.48 -10.32 -14.32
N LYS A 488 -1.11 -11.26 -13.61
CA LYS A 488 -2.07 -12.22 -14.21
C LYS A 488 -3.41 -11.55 -14.50
N THR A 489 -3.83 -10.69 -13.59
CA THR A 489 -5.05 -9.89 -13.67
C THR A 489 -4.80 -8.51 -13.07
N ALA A 490 -5.77 -7.62 -13.12
CA ALA A 490 -5.73 -6.32 -12.43
C ALA A 490 -5.62 -6.43 -10.88
N ALA A 491 -5.80 -7.62 -10.31
CA ALA A 491 -5.80 -7.87 -8.87
C ALA A 491 -4.87 -9.00 -8.43
N SER A 492 -4.04 -9.56 -9.31
CA SER A 492 -3.15 -10.67 -8.99
C SER A 492 -1.81 -10.55 -9.69
N MET A 493 -0.76 -10.88 -8.94
CA MET A 493 0.64 -10.89 -9.38
C MET A 493 1.16 -12.32 -9.44
N HIS A 494 2.02 -12.59 -10.41
CA HIS A 494 2.74 -13.84 -10.55
C HIS A 494 4.24 -13.57 -10.59
N ILE A 495 5.00 -14.42 -9.91
CA ILE A 495 6.47 -14.44 -9.92
C ILE A 495 6.92 -15.82 -10.41
N SER A 496 7.76 -15.85 -11.43
CA SER A 496 8.49 -17.03 -11.86
C SER A 496 9.97 -16.83 -11.56
N TRP A 497 10.53 -17.67 -10.69
CA TRP A 497 11.92 -17.58 -10.29
C TRP A 497 12.70 -18.80 -10.76
N PRO A 498 13.54 -18.67 -11.82
CA PRO A 498 14.35 -19.77 -12.33
C PRO A 498 15.42 -20.16 -11.31
N LEU A 499 15.53 -21.45 -11.03
CA LEU A 499 16.45 -21.99 -10.04
C LEU A 499 17.76 -22.46 -10.71
N THR A 500 18.87 -22.32 -9.98
CA THR A 500 20.20 -22.79 -10.41
C THR A 500 20.65 -24.02 -9.64
N SER A 501 20.23 -24.17 -8.38
CA SER A 501 20.53 -25.38 -7.57
C SER A 501 19.69 -26.59 -8.00
N VAL A 502 18.56 -26.38 -8.65
CA VAL A 502 17.63 -27.40 -9.13
C VAL A 502 17.21 -27.01 -10.54
N LYS A 503 17.12 -27.96 -11.46
CA LYS A 503 16.58 -27.68 -12.79
C LYS A 503 15.06 -27.46 -12.71
N GLY A 504 14.64 -26.21 -12.64
CA GLY A 504 13.23 -25.85 -12.50
C GLY A 504 13.01 -24.40 -12.15
N THR A 505 11.77 -24.08 -11.74
CA THR A 505 11.34 -22.73 -11.34
C THR A 505 10.50 -22.81 -10.07
N LEU A 506 10.66 -21.84 -9.19
CA LEU A 506 9.67 -21.57 -8.14
C LEU A 506 8.64 -20.59 -8.71
N GLU A 507 7.38 -20.96 -8.67
CA GLU A 507 6.26 -20.17 -9.11
C GLU A 507 5.49 -19.64 -7.90
N VAL A 508 5.12 -18.35 -7.92
CA VAL A 508 4.37 -17.71 -6.84
C VAL A 508 3.21 -16.91 -7.42
N ASP A 509 2.00 -17.22 -6.97
CA ASP A 509 0.81 -16.43 -7.21
C ASP A 509 0.38 -15.70 -5.95
N MET A 510 0.10 -14.42 -6.07
CA MET A 510 -0.46 -13.59 -5.02
C MET A 510 -1.71 -12.89 -5.55
N ASP A 511 -2.81 -13.03 -4.84
CA ASP A 511 -4.04 -12.31 -5.11
C ASP A 511 -4.59 -11.65 -3.83
N GLU A 512 -5.77 -11.09 -3.89
CA GLU A 512 -6.34 -10.34 -2.78
C GLU A 512 -6.38 -11.14 -1.46
N ARG A 513 -6.54 -12.48 -1.52
CA ARG A 513 -6.81 -13.34 -0.35
C ARG A 513 -5.74 -14.39 -0.10
N GLN A 514 -4.90 -14.68 -1.09
CA GLN A 514 -4.12 -15.92 -1.11
C GLN A 514 -2.68 -15.70 -1.55
N ILE A 515 -1.82 -16.55 -1.01
CA ILE A 515 -0.43 -16.74 -1.46
C ILE A 515 -0.28 -18.21 -1.82
N LYS A 516 0.07 -18.50 -3.06
CA LYS A 516 0.31 -19.85 -3.54
C LYS A 516 1.70 -19.97 -4.12
N MET A 517 2.45 -20.97 -3.70
CA MET A 517 3.82 -21.25 -4.16
C MET A 517 3.94 -22.71 -4.56
N TRP A 518 4.59 -22.99 -5.69
CA TRP A 518 4.86 -24.35 -6.13
C TRP A 518 6.15 -24.41 -6.94
N LEU A 519 6.79 -25.56 -6.92
CA LEU A 519 8.02 -25.77 -7.66
C LEU A 519 7.71 -26.58 -8.92
N VAL A 520 8.18 -26.10 -10.07
CA VAL A 520 8.14 -26.81 -11.35
C VAL A 520 9.54 -27.34 -11.62
N SER A 521 9.71 -28.65 -11.76
CA SER A 521 11.02 -29.28 -11.98
C SER A 521 10.88 -30.58 -12.80
N ASP A 522 11.93 -30.93 -13.52
CA ASP A 522 11.98 -32.16 -14.33
C ASP A 522 11.92 -33.45 -13.48
N LYS A 523 12.36 -33.36 -12.24
CA LYS A 523 12.35 -34.47 -11.26
C LYS A 523 11.72 -34.01 -9.96
N PRO A 524 11.07 -34.90 -9.19
CA PRO A 524 10.60 -34.57 -7.84
C PRO A 524 11.74 -34.04 -6.97
N VAL A 525 11.47 -32.93 -6.27
CA VAL A 525 12.41 -32.27 -5.33
C VAL A 525 11.76 -32.20 -3.96
N ASP A 526 12.46 -32.63 -2.92
CA ASP A 526 12.04 -32.39 -1.53
C ASP A 526 12.44 -30.97 -1.15
N TRP A 527 11.47 -30.06 -1.13
CA TRP A 527 11.67 -28.65 -0.82
C TRP A 527 10.77 -28.17 0.30
N TYR A 528 11.17 -27.11 0.99
CA TYR A 528 10.43 -26.56 2.11
C TYR A 528 10.92 -25.14 2.43
N PHE A 529 10.13 -24.42 3.24
CA PHE A 529 10.57 -23.18 3.86
C PHE A 529 10.88 -23.40 5.33
N ASP A 530 12.03 -22.89 5.79
CA ASP A 530 12.39 -22.83 7.19
C ASP A 530 12.22 -21.41 7.74
N MET A 531 11.45 -21.27 8.81
CA MET A 531 11.33 -20.03 9.57
C MET A 531 12.39 -19.98 10.65
N ALA A 532 13.29 -18.99 10.55
CA ALA A 532 14.30 -18.71 11.56
C ALA A 532 14.10 -17.32 12.15
N THR A 533 14.53 -17.12 13.40
CA THR A 533 14.56 -15.84 14.11
C THR A 533 15.80 -15.76 14.98
N ALA A 534 16.13 -14.58 15.46
CA ALA A 534 17.15 -14.45 16.50
C ALA A 534 16.70 -15.15 17.79
N ALA A 535 17.69 -15.62 18.55
CA ALA A 535 17.45 -16.27 19.83
C ALA A 535 16.82 -15.30 20.84
N GLY A 536 15.81 -15.77 21.59
CA GLY A 536 15.17 -15.04 22.69
C GLY A 536 14.23 -13.91 22.29
N VAL A 537 13.89 -13.75 21.00
CA VAL A 537 12.86 -12.80 20.56
C VAL A 537 11.46 -13.29 20.93
N LYS A 538 10.57 -12.34 21.27
CA LYS A 538 9.19 -12.66 21.59
C LYS A 538 8.38 -12.82 20.30
N LEU A 539 7.84 -14.02 20.09
CA LEU A 539 6.98 -14.34 18.96
C LEU A 539 5.51 -14.30 19.35
N PRO A 540 4.58 -13.96 18.43
CA PRO A 540 3.15 -13.97 18.71
C PRO A 540 2.57 -15.39 18.73
N TYR A 541 3.32 -16.43 18.38
CA TYR A 541 2.83 -17.79 18.20
C TYR A 541 2.43 -18.42 19.54
N THR A 542 1.17 -18.81 19.66
CA THR A 542 0.65 -19.54 20.83
C THR A 542 0.60 -21.04 20.59
N ASN A 543 0.47 -21.45 19.32
CA ASN A 543 0.50 -22.85 18.93
C ASN A 543 0.87 -22.99 17.44
N ILE A 544 1.79 -23.91 17.14
CA ILE A 544 2.16 -24.28 15.76
C ILE A 544 1.54 -25.67 15.50
N GLY A 545 0.35 -25.66 14.90
CA GLY A 545 -0.34 -26.89 14.46
C GLY A 545 -0.03 -27.20 12.99
N ARG A 546 -0.38 -28.41 12.55
CA ARG A 546 -0.04 -28.89 11.20
C ARG A 546 -0.57 -28.02 10.06
N LYS A 547 -1.77 -27.45 10.19
CA LYS A 547 -2.46 -26.66 9.16
C LYS A 547 -2.59 -25.19 9.49
N GLN A 548 -2.21 -24.79 10.70
CA GLN A 548 -2.31 -23.38 11.10
C GLN A 548 -1.33 -23.05 12.22
N ILE A 549 -0.88 -21.82 12.23
CA ILE A 549 -0.20 -21.19 13.35
C ILE A 549 -1.20 -20.29 14.04
N LYS A 550 -1.49 -20.54 15.33
CA LYS A 550 -2.29 -19.67 16.17
C LYS A 550 -1.38 -18.60 16.80
N CYS A 551 -1.83 -17.38 16.76
CA CYS A 551 -1.09 -16.22 17.24
C CYS A 551 -1.93 -15.41 18.22
N LYS A 552 -1.23 -14.65 19.09
CA LYS A 552 -1.81 -13.60 19.92
C LYS A 552 -0.85 -12.41 19.94
N PHE A 553 -1.32 -11.23 19.54
CA PHE A 553 -0.53 -10.01 19.48
C PHE A 553 -1.38 -8.82 19.89
N GLU A 554 -0.88 -7.97 20.81
CA GLU A 554 -1.58 -6.79 21.33
C GLU A 554 -3.06 -7.06 21.69
N GLY A 555 -3.30 -8.18 22.40
CA GLY A 555 -4.63 -8.61 22.82
C GLY A 555 -5.48 -9.31 21.77
N MET A 556 -5.12 -9.22 20.48
CA MET A 556 -5.84 -9.87 19.39
C MET A 556 -5.33 -11.30 19.15
N SER A 557 -6.26 -12.25 19.10
CA SER A 557 -5.96 -13.61 18.63
C SER A 557 -6.23 -13.71 17.13
N TYR A 558 -5.36 -14.41 16.40
CA TYR A 558 -5.51 -14.65 14.95
C TYR A 558 -4.82 -15.94 14.55
N ALA A 559 -5.04 -16.38 13.32
CA ALA A 559 -4.39 -17.58 12.80
C ALA A 559 -3.91 -17.38 11.37
N PHE A 560 -2.76 -17.98 11.05
CA PHE A 560 -2.26 -18.10 9.69
C PHE A 560 -2.46 -19.54 9.21
N LYS A 561 -3.24 -19.72 8.14
CA LYS A 561 -3.74 -21.03 7.71
C LYS A 561 -3.11 -21.49 6.39
N ALA A 562 -2.61 -22.73 6.36
CA ALA A 562 -2.21 -23.42 5.16
C ALA A 562 -3.37 -24.26 4.62
N VAL A 563 -3.90 -23.87 3.46
CA VAL A 563 -4.88 -24.65 2.68
C VAL A 563 -4.20 -25.92 2.14
N LYS A 564 -2.98 -25.73 1.57
CA LYS A 564 -2.04 -26.81 1.22
C LYS A 564 -0.68 -26.54 1.84
N GLY A 565 0.01 -27.59 2.22
CA GLY A 565 1.23 -27.57 3.00
C GLY A 565 0.99 -27.90 4.46
N SER A 566 2.07 -28.08 5.20
CA SER A 566 2.03 -28.41 6.63
C SER A 566 3.17 -27.77 7.38
N PHE A 567 2.86 -27.18 8.53
CA PHE A 567 3.85 -26.67 9.47
C PHE A 567 4.38 -27.85 10.34
N GLY A 568 5.68 -28.02 10.35
CA GLY A 568 6.37 -28.92 11.25
C GLY A 568 6.64 -28.30 12.62
N LYS A 569 7.01 -29.14 13.60
CA LYS A 569 7.43 -28.68 14.93
C LYS A 569 8.80 -27.97 14.87
N PRO A 570 9.12 -27.13 15.85
CA PRO A 570 10.46 -26.54 15.98
C PRO A 570 11.56 -27.61 16.00
N VAL A 571 12.66 -27.33 15.33
CA VAL A 571 13.88 -28.13 15.29
C VAL A 571 15.06 -27.17 15.35
N ASP A 572 16.10 -27.50 16.09
CA ASP A 572 17.33 -26.69 16.32
C ASP A 572 17.47 -25.37 15.51
N GLY A 573 17.18 -24.24 16.14
CA GLY A 573 17.25 -22.91 15.52
C GLY A 573 16.16 -22.57 14.50
N ILE A 574 15.22 -23.50 14.22
CA ILE A 574 14.12 -23.31 13.30
C ILE A 574 12.81 -23.26 14.09
N ILE A 575 12.05 -22.21 13.95
CA ILE A 575 10.75 -22.01 14.64
C ILE A 575 9.69 -22.97 14.07
N PHE A 576 9.65 -23.14 12.76
CA PHE A 576 8.87 -24.16 12.08
C PHE A 576 9.44 -24.42 10.67
N ARG A 577 9.19 -25.62 10.19
CA ARG A 577 9.42 -26.02 8.79
C ARG A 577 8.08 -26.11 8.08
N LEU A 578 7.94 -25.44 6.95
CA LEU A 578 6.75 -25.47 6.11
C LEU A 578 7.00 -26.37 4.91
N LYS A 579 6.42 -27.56 4.90
CA LYS A 579 6.51 -28.53 3.80
C LYS A 579 5.34 -28.40 2.84
N PRO A 580 5.55 -28.53 1.52
CA PRO A 580 4.47 -28.55 0.54
C PRO A 580 3.60 -29.82 0.68
N GLU A 581 2.38 -29.74 0.17
CA GLU A 581 1.45 -30.86 0.02
C GLU A 581 1.06 -30.97 -1.47
N GLY A 582 1.42 -32.09 -2.08
CA GLY A 582 1.30 -32.26 -3.53
C GLY A 582 2.09 -31.18 -4.30
N ASN A 583 3.31 -30.90 -3.85
CA ASN A 583 4.23 -29.90 -4.40
C ASN A 583 3.72 -28.44 -4.35
N VAL A 584 2.77 -28.12 -3.46
CA VAL A 584 2.17 -26.80 -3.32
C VAL A 584 2.16 -26.36 -1.86
N VAL A 585 2.55 -25.11 -1.61
CA VAL A 585 2.23 -24.34 -0.40
C VAL A 585 1.18 -23.32 -0.78
N TRP A 586 0.08 -23.26 -0.04
CA TRP A 586 -1.03 -22.35 -0.29
C TRP A 586 -1.61 -21.83 1.01
N PHE A 587 -1.55 -20.52 1.20
CA PHE A 587 -2.10 -19.82 2.35
C PHE A 587 -3.40 -19.09 2.01
N ASP A 588 -4.38 -19.16 2.92
CA ASP A 588 -5.52 -18.25 2.95
C ASP A 588 -5.25 -17.17 4.00
N CYS A 589 -5.03 -15.95 3.51
CA CYS A 589 -4.73 -14.77 4.34
C CYS A 589 -6.00 -14.00 4.76
N ALA A 590 -7.18 -14.43 4.33
CA ALA A 590 -8.44 -13.73 4.55
C ALA A 590 -9.42 -14.52 5.42
N SER A 591 -9.05 -15.71 5.90
CA SER A 591 -9.90 -16.48 6.80
C SER A 591 -10.02 -15.79 8.17
N PRO A 592 -11.22 -15.44 8.63
CA PRO A 592 -11.43 -15.09 10.02
C PRO A 592 -11.00 -16.25 10.93
N LEU A 593 -10.73 -15.93 12.18
CA LEU A 593 -10.46 -16.94 13.24
C LEU A 593 -11.54 -18.01 13.26
#